data_bc7161d25cfd2239f27b0fc94aa4a509
#
_entry.id   bc7161d25cfd2239f27b0fc94aa4a509
#
_cell.length_a   1.000
_cell.length_b   1.000
_cell.length_c   1.000
_cell.angle_alpha   90.00
_cell.angle_beta   90.00
_cell.angle_gamma   90.00
#
_symmetry.space_group_name_H-M   'P 1'
#
loop_
_entity.id
_entity.type
_entity.pdbx_description
1 polymer ?
#
loop_
_entity_poly.entity_id
_entity_poly.type
_entity_poly.pdbx_seq_one_letter_code
_entity_poly.pdbx_strand_id
1 'polypeptide(L)'
;DIIFRRILRLLQGGDFDIVVTTKTGGEAGYIDYENNLIYLNPKLFPVEETLIHETLHILKPELDEQSIIEMSSLMFEHLDEKRRDTLIAFIQALAVGYRGVKSNDLKASY
;
A
#
# COMPACT_ATOMS: atom_id res chain seq x y z
N ASP A 1 -7.12 17.25 -0.55
CA ASP A 1 -7.66 16.19 0.32
C ASP A 1 -6.74 15.96 1.51
N ILE A 2 -7.28 16.18 2.70
CA ILE A 2 -6.51 16.09 3.95
C ILE A 2 -6.03 14.66 4.22
N ILE A 3 -6.88 13.66 3.99
CA ILE A 3 -6.53 12.26 4.23
C ILE A 3 -5.43 11.81 3.28
N PHE A 4 -5.53 12.17 2.01
CA PHE A 4 -4.51 11.83 1.04
C PHE A 4 -3.15 12.41 1.43
N ARG A 5 -3.12 13.66 1.89
CA ARG A 5 -1.87 14.29 2.37
C ARG A 5 -1.29 13.56 3.57
N ARG A 6 -2.15 13.09 4.47
CA ARG A 6 -1.69 12.33 5.64
C ARG A 6 -1.07 11.00 5.22
N ILE A 7 -1.66 10.34 4.23
CA ILE A 7 -1.08 9.12 3.66
C ILE A 7 0.31 9.41 3.10
N LEU A 8 0.46 10.48 2.31
CA LEU A 8 1.75 10.83 1.74
C LEU A 8 2.78 11.15 2.81
N ARG A 9 2.39 11.84 3.88
CA ARG A 9 3.28 12.13 5.00
C ARG A 9 3.74 10.87 5.71
N LEU A 10 2.81 9.93 5.90
CA LEU A 10 3.16 8.65 6.51
C LEU A 10 4.22 7.93 5.68
N LEU A 11 4.03 7.88 4.37
CA LEU A 11 4.97 7.22 3.48
C LEU A 11 6.31 7.96 3.40
N GLN A 12 6.28 9.29 3.40
CA GLN A 12 7.51 10.10 3.39
C GLN A 12 8.31 9.96 4.67
N GLY A 13 7.66 9.66 5.78
CA GLY A 13 8.32 9.55 7.08
C GLY A 13 9.35 8.43 7.17
N GLY A 14 9.28 7.46 6.27
CA GLY A 14 10.27 6.39 6.19
C GLY A 14 10.15 5.33 7.28
N ASP A 15 9.07 5.35 8.05
CA ASP A 15 8.87 4.36 9.11
C ASP A 15 8.43 3.01 8.57
N PHE A 16 7.83 2.99 7.38
CA PHE A 16 7.35 1.76 6.75
C PHE A 16 8.00 1.57 5.39
N ASP A 17 8.35 0.32 5.10
CA ASP A 17 8.72 -0.10 3.76
C ASP A 17 7.59 -0.92 3.16
N ILE A 18 7.65 -1.16 1.85
CA ILE A 18 6.60 -1.86 1.12
C ILE A 18 7.17 -3.14 0.53
N VAL A 19 6.41 -4.24 0.62
CA VAL A 19 6.74 -5.50 -0.01
C VAL A 19 5.64 -5.84 -1.00
N VAL A 20 5.98 -5.88 -2.28
CA VAL A 20 5.05 -6.26 -3.34
C VAL A 20 5.27 -7.72 -3.65
N THR A 21 4.27 -8.56 -3.37
CA THR A 21 4.41 -10.01 -3.53
C THR A 21 3.04 -10.65 -3.68
N THR A 22 3.01 -11.81 -4.35
CA THR A 22 1.79 -12.63 -4.44
C THR A 22 1.66 -13.57 -3.25
N LYS A 23 2.67 -13.64 -2.38
CA LYS A 23 2.71 -14.57 -1.24
C LYS A 23 2.20 -13.86 0.01
N THR A 24 0.88 -13.66 0.08
CA THR A 24 0.23 -12.96 1.17
C THR A 24 -0.79 -13.81 1.91
N GLY A 25 -0.79 -15.12 1.69
CA GLY A 25 -1.75 -16.00 2.35
C GLY A 25 -3.20 -15.75 1.94
N GLY A 26 -3.43 -15.23 0.72
CA GLY A 26 -4.76 -14.93 0.22
C GLY A 26 -5.25 -13.53 0.53
N GLU A 27 -4.48 -12.74 1.26
CA GLU A 27 -4.84 -11.36 1.58
C GLU A 27 -4.42 -10.42 0.45
N ALA A 28 -5.22 -9.38 0.19
CA ALA A 28 -4.82 -8.34 -0.77
C ALA A 28 -3.61 -7.57 -0.27
N GLY A 29 -3.54 -7.38 1.04
CA GLY A 29 -2.42 -6.75 1.69
C GLY A 29 -2.54 -6.93 3.21
N TYR A 30 -1.48 -6.63 3.91
CA TYR A 30 -1.50 -6.60 5.37
C TYR A 30 -0.30 -5.82 5.88
N ILE A 31 -0.32 -5.50 7.17
CA ILE A 31 0.76 -4.76 7.82
C ILE A 31 1.46 -5.66 8.81
N ASP A 32 2.77 -5.73 8.71
CA ASP A 32 3.64 -6.34 9.70
C ASP A 32 4.16 -5.21 10.60
N TYR A 33 3.49 -4.99 11.73
CA TYR A 33 3.85 -3.91 12.63
C TYR A 33 5.18 -4.15 13.34
N GLU A 34 5.56 -5.41 13.50
CA GLU A 34 6.83 -5.74 14.14
C GLU A 34 8.01 -5.27 13.31
N ASN A 35 7.91 -5.43 11.99
CA ASN A 35 8.99 -5.08 11.06
C ASN A 35 8.69 -3.82 10.27
N ASN A 36 7.55 -3.18 10.51
CA ASN A 36 7.11 -1.97 9.80
C ASN A 36 7.08 -2.16 8.28
N LEU A 37 6.41 -3.23 7.86
CA LEU A 37 6.26 -3.56 6.44
C LEU A 37 4.80 -3.53 6.05
N ILE A 38 4.52 -2.97 4.88
CA ILE A 38 3.20 -3.01 4.26
C ILE A 38 3.28 -3.96 3.06
N TYR A 39 2.51 -5.06 3.13
CA TYR A 39 2.49 -6.05 2.05
C TYR A 39 1.35 -5.75 1.09
N LEU A 40 1.65 -5.81 -0.21
CA LEU A 40 0.68 -5.57 -1.28
C LEU A 40 0.73 -6.71 -2.27
N ASN A 41 -0.43 -7.31 -2.57
CA ASN A 41 -0.54 -8.39 -3.55
C ASN A 41 -1.15 -7.83 -4.84
N PRO A 42 -0.35 -7.66 -5.91
CA PRO A 42 -0.82 -7.00 -7.13
C PRO A 42 -1.82 -7.84 -7.94
N LYS A 43 -1.95 -9.12 -7.64
CA LYS A 43 -2.89 -10.00 -8.36
C LYS A 43 -4.32 -9.90 -7.87
N LEU A 44 -4.52 -9.51 -6.60
CA LEU A 44 -5.84 -9.52 -6.00
C LEU A 44 -6.58 -8.20 -6.15
N PHE A 45 -5.84 -7.08 -6.01
CA PHE A 45 -6.41 -5.74 -6.15
C PHE A 45 -5.35 -4.80 -6.70
N PRO A 46 -5.75 -3.65 -7.26
CA PRO A 46 -4.77 -2.62 -7.62
C PRO A 46 -3.95 -2.23 -6.39
N VAL A 47 -2.64 -2.16 -6.55
CA VAL A 47 -1.73 -1.89 -5.42
C VAL A 47 -2.01 -0.54 -4.78
N GLU A 48 -2.45 0.45 -5.56
CA GLU A 48 -2.77 1.79 -5.05
C GLU A 48 -3.95 1.72 -4.09
N GLU A 49 -4.97 0.96 -4.43
CA GLU A 49 -6.16 0.80 -3.58
C GLU A 49 -5.78 0.10 -2.28
N THR A 50 -5.00 -0.97 -2.37
CA THR A 50 -4.55 -1.72 -1.19
C THR A 50 -3.66 -0.85 -0.31
N LEU A 51 -2.79 -0.04 -0.90
CA LEU A 51 -1.95 0.87 -0.13
C LEU A 51 -2.79 1.88 0.66
N ILE A 52 -3.81 2.45 0.02
CA ILE A 52 -4.74 3.35 0.70
C ILE A 52 -5.40 2.62 1.87
N HIS A 53 -5.88 1.40 1.65
CA HIS A 53 -6.56 0.60 2.67
C HIS A 53 -5.64 0.37 3.88
N GLU A 54 -4.41 -0.10 3.64
CA GLU A 54 -3.49 -0.42 4.73
C GLU A 54 -3.02 0.83 5.47
N THR A 55 -2.73 1.92 4.74
CA THR A 55 -2.32 3.17 5.39
C THR A 55 -3.46 3.78 6.20
N LEU A 56 -4.72 3.60 5.79
CA LEU A 56 -5.86 4.04 6.59
C LEU A 56 -5.95 3.28 7.91
N HIS A 57 -5.63 1.99 7.93
CA HIS A 57 -5.56 1.24 9.19
C HIS A 57 -4.54 1.85 10.15
N ILE A 58 -3.42 2.32 9.63
CA ILE A 58 -2.39 2.96 10.46
C ILE A 58 -2.84 4.33 10.95
N LEU A 59 -3.43 5.14 10.06
CA LEU A 59 -3.82 6.51 10.38
C LEU A 59 -5.11 6.60 11.19
N LYS A 60 -5.99 5.63 11.05
CA LYS A 60 -7.32 5.61 11.64
C LYS A 60 -7.56 4.29 12.37
N PRO A 61 -6.75 3.96 13.40
CA PRO A 61 -6.87 2.66 14.08
C PRO A 61 -8.20 2.49 14.81
N GLU A 62 -8.92 3.58 15.04
CA GLU A 62 -10.23 3.54 15.67
C GLU A 62 -11.35 3.05 14.75
N LEU A 63 -11.13 3.05 13.43
CA LEU A 63 -12.15 2.64 12.47
C LEU A 63 -12.16 1.12 12.31
N ASP A 64 -13.36 0.56 12.14
CA ASP A 64 -13.52 -0.86 11.86
C ASP A 64 -13.19 -1.19 10.41
N GLU A 65 -13.08 -2.47 10.09
CA GLU A 65 -12.70 -2.94 8.76
C GLU A 65 -13.69 -2.45 7.70
N GLN A 66 -14.99 -2.49 7.98
CA GLN A 66 -16.00 -2.07 7.01
C GLN A 66 -15.86 -0.59 6.67
N SER A 67 -15.62 0.25 7.68
CA SER A 67 -15.40 1.69 7.45
C SER A 67 -14.15 1.94 6.62
N ILE A 68 -13.08 1.19 6.87
CA ILE A 68 -11.84 1.30 6.10
C ILE A 68 -12.07 0.88 4.65
N ILE A 69 -12.79 -0.22 4.42
CA ILE A 69 -13.13 -0.69 3.08
C ILE A 69 -13.88 0.40 2.31
N GLU A 70 -14.92 0.96 2.93
CA GLU A 70 -15.73 1.99 2.29
C GLU A 70 -14.92 3.24 1.98
N MET A 71 -14.11 3.69 2.92
CA MET A 71 -13.28 4.88 2.74
C MET A 71 -12.21 4.68 1.67
N SER A 72 -11.52 3.55 1.69
CA SER A 72 -10.47 3.29 0.72
C SER A 72 -11.02 3.13 -0.70
N SER A 73 -12.16 2.46 -0.84
CA SER A 73 -12.82 2.32 -2.15
C SER A 73 -13.25 3.67 -2.70
N LEU A 74 -13.82 4.51 -1.86
CA LEU A 74 -14.26 5.84 -2.26
C LEU A 74 -13.07 6.71 -2.68
N MET A 75 -12.01 6.68 -1.90
CA MET A 75 -10.79 7.42 -2.23
C MET A 75 -10.17 6.94 -3.54
N PHE A 76 -10.13 5.63 -3.74
CA PHE A 76 -9.57 5.05 -4.97
C PHE A 76 -10.39 5.46 -6.19
N GLU A 77 -11.72 5.41 -6.09
CA GLU A 77 -12.62 5.83 -7.17
C GLU A 77 -12.39 7.28 -7.61
N HIS A 78 -12.06 8.14 -6.65
CA HIS A 78 -11.89 9.57 -6.90
C HIS A 78 -10.43 9.99 -7.11
N LEU A 79 -9.53 9.02 -7.19
CA LEU A 79 -8.12 9.31 -7.46
C LEU A 79 -7.94 9.77 -8.90
N ASP A 80 -7.39 10.97 -9.07
CA ASP A 80 -7.00 11.42 -10.39
C ASP A 80 -5.66 10.75 -10.79
N GLU A 81 -5.31 10.88 -12.05
CA GLU A 81 -4.10 10.24 -12.58
C GLU A 81 -2.83 10.70 -11.86
N LYS A 82 -2.75 11.98 -11.55
CA LYS A 82 -1.56 12.55 -10.87
C LYS A 82 -1.36 11.96 -9.49
N ARG A 83 -2.45 11.84 -8.70
CA ARG A 83 -2.36 11.27 -7.37
C ARG A 83 -2.06 9.78 -7.41
N ARG A 84 -2.65 9.08 -8.38
CA ARG A 84 -2.37 7.67 -8.58
C ARG A 84 -0.89 7.45 -8.89
N ASP A 85 -0.34 8.27 -9.81
CA ASP A 85 1.08 8.19 -10.16
C ASP A 85 1.98 8.47 -8.96
N THR A 86 1.56 9.40 -8.09
CA THR A 86 2.30 9.70 -6.87
C THR A 86 2.35 8.47 -5.95
N LEU A 87 1.22 7.78 -5.77
CA LEU A 87 1.19 6.56 -4.95
C LEU A 87 2.07 5.48 -5.55
N ILE A 88 2.02 5.29 -6.85
CA ILE A 88 2.86 4.30 -7.53
C ILE A 88 4.34 4.62 -7.35
N ALA A 89 4.70 5.91 -7.43
CA ALA A 89 6.08 6.33 -7.21
C ALA A 89 6.55 6.02 -5.79
N PHE A 90 5.69 6.19 -4.78
CA PHE A 90 6.01 5.81 -3.42
C PHE A 90 6.17 4.30 -3.28
N ILE A 91 5.29 3.52 -3.91
CA ILE A 91 5.40 2.05 -3.88
C ILE A 91 6.76 1.63 -4.43
N GLN A 92 7.16 2.19 -5.56
CA GLN A 92 8.44 1.88 -6.17
C GLN A 92 9.62 2.29 -5.30
N ALA A 93 9.54 3.47 -4.71
CA ALA A 93 10.63 4.01 -3.88
C ALA A 93 10.80 3.24 -2.57
N LEU A 94 9.71 2.76 -1.97
CA LEU A 94 9.73 2.09 -0.67
C LEU A 94 9.74 0.56 -0.77
N ALA A 95 9.66 0.01 -1.97
CA ALA A 95 9.57 -1.44 -2.17
C ALA A 95 10.90 -2.12 -1.87
N VAL A 96 11.03 -2.65 -0.66
CA VAL A 96 12.27 -3.36 -0.25
C VAL A 96 12.51 -4.61 -1.07
N GLY A 97 11.45 -5.23 -1.57
CA GLY A 97 11.58 -6.38 -2.47
C GLY A 97 12.33 -6.04 -3.75
N TYR A 98 12.20 -4.81 -4.24
CA TYR A 98 12.94 -4.36 -5.41
C TYR A 98 14.41 -4.10 -5.09
N ARG A 99 14.72 -3.78 -3.84
CA ARG A 99 16.11 -3.53 -3.43
C ARG A 99 16.85 -4.81 -3.07
N GLY A 100 16.13 -5.76 -2.49
CA GLY A 100 16.71 -6.97 -1.95
C GLY A 100 16.71 -8.17 -2.87
N VAL A 101 15.94 -8.13 -3.96
CA VAL A 101 15.82 -9.23 -4.91
C VAL A 101 16.09 -8.74 -6.32
N LYS A 102 16.48 -9.65 -7.17
CA LYS A 102 16.73 -9.34 -8.58
C LYS A 102 15.40 -9.13 -9.28
N SER A 103 15.40 -8.28 -10.31
CA SER A 103 14.19 -7.95 -11.07
C SER A 103 13.49 -9.20 -11.62
N ASN A 104 14.24 -10.20 -12.07
CA ASN A 104 13.65 -11.42 -12.58
C ASN A 104 12.95 -12.24 -11.50
N ASP A 105 13.43 -12.19 -10.27
CA ASP A 105 12.78 -12.87 -9.14
C ASP A 105 11.42 -12.22 -8.86
N LEU A 106 11.38 -10.91 -8.87
CA LEU A 106 10.11 -10.18 -8.70
C LEU A 106 9.14 -10.48 -9.84
N LYS A 107 9.63 -10.52 -11.07
CA LYS A 107 8.80 -10.85 -12.23
C LYS A 107 8.21 -12.23 -12.12
N ALA A 108 8.98 -13.17 -11.59
CA ALA A 108 8.50 -14.54 -11.39
C ALA A 108 7.42 -14.61 -10.29
N SER A 109 7.36 -13.65 -9.39
CA SER A 109 6.36 -13.57 -8.33
C SER A 109 5.03 -13.05 -8.83
N TYR A 110 5.05 -12.34 -9.94
CA TYR A 110 3.86 -11.79 -10.56
C TYR A 110 3.33 -12.72 -11.64
#